data_5f8e4b3298407993a9129e9a9302b30a
#
_entry.id   5f8e4b3298407993a9129e9a9302b30a
#
_cell.length_a   1.000
_cell.length_b   1.000
_cell.length_c   1.000
_cell.angle_alpha   90.00
_cell.angle_beta   90.00
_cell.angle_gamma   90.00
#
_symmetry.space_group_name_H-M   'P 1'
#
loop_
_entity.id
_entity.type
_entity.pdbx_description
1 polymer ?
#
loop_
_entity_poly.entity_id
_entity_poly.type
_entity_poly.pdbx_seq_one_letter_code
_entity_poly.pdbx_strand_id
1 'polypeptide(L)'
;MKIKHLAILAATACIAVGCNSNKPAEPVQEEKAPQLADKYAEYTLTTDISHLSDNEKEMLVLLFEAADIMDGLFWQENYGDKDALLAQLSPEQQRMAMITYGPWDGLNGNKSFVEGIGEKPAGAQFYPVDMTEEEWNAFSDPDKNSQYTMIVRDENGALKCVWYHDYFAQQINKAASLLDDASELAGDEEFAEYLRLRAKALRTDDYLESDMQWMDVRNNNVDMVVGPIENYTDARYGIKASHEAFILIKDQEWTKQLAKYAAYVPELQKQLPVPEEYKKEVPGSDVDLAAYDAVYYAGDCNANSKTIAINLPNDERVQLQRGTRKLQLKNAMQAKFEKILVPIANELMTPESMEHIKFDAFFANVMFHETAHGMGIKNTITGKGTVREALGNQYNALEEAKADVLGLYLVTKLSEMGVYTNTTMEDNYTTFMAGIFRSVRFGAASAHGKANMLTFNYFQNEGAFVRNDDGRYAIDFEKMKVAVEKLAGDILQHQGNGDYEATKAWMGEQCVIRPELQADLDRVNAAGIPTDIVYNMGPQVLLK
;
A
#
# COMPACT_ATOMS: atom_id res chain seq x y z
N MET A 1 58.41 27.25 7.45
CA MET A 1 58.95 28.62 7.14
C MET A 1 57.79 29.44 6.61
N LYS A 2 57.40 30.47 7.41
CA LYS A 2 56.80 31.78 7.11
C LYS A 2 55.53 31.76 6.23
N ILE A 3 54.31 32.07 6.78
CA ILE A 3 53.81 33.34 7.36
C ILE A 3 53.27 34.32 6.28
N LYS A 4 51.98 34.67 6.51
CA LYS A 4 51.31 36.01 6.52
C LYS A 4 50.62 36.40 5.23
N HIS A 5 49.55 37.08 5.22
CA HIS A 5 48.61 37.92 5.98
C HIS A 5 47.63 38.50 4.95
N LEU A 6 46.36 38.55 5.24
CA LEU A 6 45.58 39.76 5.64
C LEU A 6 45.47 40.89 4.61
N ALA A 7 44.28 41.20 4.13
CA ALA A 7 43.86 42.59 3.88
C ALA A 7 42.33 42.72 3.87
N ILE A 8 41.85 43.54 4.79
CA ILE A 8 40.55 44.20 4.93
C ILE A 8 40.58 45.50 4.12
N LEU A 9 39.47 45.89 3.49
CA LEU A 9 39.06 47.28 3.20
C LEU A 9 37.57 47.25 2.84
N ALA A 10 36.66 47.70 3.64
CA ALA A 10 36.23 49.02 4.07
C ALA A 10 35.51 49.83 3.00
N ALA A 11 34.25 49.97 3.27
CA ALA A 11 33.17 50.88 2.97
C ALA A 11 33.44 52.19 2.23
N THR A 12 32.46 52.55 1.38
CA THR A 12 32.06 53.97 1.26
C THR A 12 30.55 54.06 0.95
N ALA A 13 29.85 54.78 1.82
CA ALA A 13 28.44 55.11 1.73
C ALA A 13 28.19 56.20 0.69
N CYS A 14 27.07 56.13 -0.02
CA CYS A 14 26.44 57.32 -0.61
C CYS A 14 24.97 57.37 -0.17
N ILE A 15 24.64 58.39 0.54
CA ILE A 15 23.32 58.80 1.00
C ILE A 15 22.59 59.44 -0.19
N ALA A 16 21.37 58.98 -0.48
CA ALA A 16 20.37 59.76 -1.20
C ALA A 16 19.00 59.58 -0.52
N VAL A 17 18.47 60.65 -0.06
CA VAL A 17 17.19 60.85 0.64
C VAL A 17 16.05 60.79 -0.38
N GLY A 18 14.96 60.10 -0.05
CA GLY A 18 13.72 60.28 -0.81
C GLY A 18 12.55 59.39 -0.40
N CYS A 19 11.70 59.94 0.49
CA CYS A 19 10.24 59.78 0.64
C CYS A 19 9.64 58.43 1.10
N ASN A 20 9.16 58.49 2.30
CA ASN A 20 8.07 57.82 3.01
C ASN A 20 7.04 57.06 2.16
N SER A 21 6.89 55.77 2.46
CA SER A 21 5.60 55.11 2.58
C SER A 21 5.71 54.03 3.65
N ASN A 22 5.16 54.29 4.84
CA ASN A 22 4.98 53.34 5.92
C ASN A 22 3.99 52.27 5.48
N LYS A 23 4.49 51.11 5.04
CA LYS A 23 3.79 49.82 5.19
C LYS A 23 4.48 49.10 6.35
N PRO A 24 3.72 48.50 7.29
CA PRO A 24 4.30 47.63 8.29
C PRO A 24 4.93 46.45 7.53
N ALA A 25 6.18 46.12 7.85
CA ALA A 25 6.79 44.88 7.39
C ALA A 25 5.94 43.71 7.93
N GLU A 26 5.44 42.88 7.04
CA GLU A 26 4.87 41.60 7.43
C GLU A 26 5.93 40.83 8.22
N PRO A 27 5.55 40.16 9.32
CA PRO A 27 6.51 39.38 10.09
C PRO A 27 7.10 38.32 9.15
N VAL A 28 8.41 38.35 8.99
CA VAL A 28 9.18 37.24 8.36
C VAL A 28 8.84 36.01 9.18
N GLN A 29 8.06 35.10 8.62
CA GLN A 29 7.91 33.76 9.19
C GLN A 29 9.31 33.16 9.19
N GLU A 30 9.88 32.96 10.38
CA GLU A 30 11.06 32.10 10.52
C GLU A 30 10.71 30.73 9.89
N GLU A 31 11.36 30.37 8.80
CA GLU A 31 11.28 29.01 8.25
C GLU A 31 11.73 28.05 9.36
N LYS A 32 10.76 27.33 9.91
CA LYS A 32 11.03 26.30 10.89
C LYS A 32 11.91 25.24 10.22
N ALA A 33 13.02 24.86 10.85
CA ALA A 33 13.83 23.77 10.36
C ALA A 33 12.95 22.50 10.16
N PRO A 34 13.11 21.75 9.04
CA PRO A 34 12.30 20.57 8.76
C PRO A 34 12.37 19.58 9.91
N GLN A 35 11.20 19.10 10.36
CA GLN A 35 11.09 18.10 11.42
C GLN A 35 11.10 16.68 10.83
N LEU A 36 11.49 15.69 11.61
CA LEU A 36 11.60 14.28 11.18
C LEU A 36 10.30 13.73 10.57
N ALA A 37 9.16 14.14 11.13
CA ALA A 37 7.84 13.67 10.71
C ALA A 37 7.18 14.52 9.59
N ASP A 38 7.80 15.62 9.13
CA ASP A 38 7.21 16.53 8.12
C ASP A 38 7.00 15.85 6.75
N LYS A 39 7.65 14.72 6.52
CA LYS A 39 7.43 13.90 5.34
C LYS A 39 6.11 13.12 5.35
N TYR A 40 5.37 13.14 6.45
CA TYR A 40 4.03 12.56 6.57
C TYR A 40 2.98 13.66 6.59
N ALA A 41 1.98 13.56 5.71
CA ALA A 41 0.82 14.44 5.78
C ALA A 41 -0.19 13.93 6.81
N GLU A 42 -0.76 14.82 7.61
CA GLU A 42 -1.88 14.47 8.46
C GLU A 42 -3.19 14.39 7.65
N TYR A 43 -3.99 13.36 7.93
CA TYR A 43 -5.30 13.18 7.33
C TYR A 43 -6.29 12.60 8.35
N THR A 44 -7.50 13.15 8.41
CA THR A 44 -8.55 12.61 9.27
C THR A 44 -9.27 11.48 8.56
N LEU A 45 -9.16 10.27 9.10
CA LEU A 45 -9.74 9.05 8.55
C LEU A 45 -11.11 8.81 9.20
N THR A 46 -12.17 9.05 8.47
CA THR A 46 -13.56 8.93 8.94
C THR A 46 -14.49 8.53 7.79
N THR A 47 -15.70 8.12 8.14
CA THR A 47 -16.78 7.82 7.20
C THR A 47 -18.14 8.05 7.85
N ASP A 48 -19.21 8.05 7.05
CA ASP A 48 -20.59 8.09 7.54
C ASP A 48 -21.01 6.72 8.10
N ILE A 49 -21.36 6.70 9.38
CA ILE A 49 -21.88 5.52 10.09
C ILE A 49 -23.34 5.66 10.49
N SER A 50 -24.08 6.61 9.90
CA SER A 50 -25.51 6.83 10.22
C SER A 50 -26.41 5.65 9.90
N HIS A 51 -25.96 4.80 8.96
CA HIS A 51 -26.66 3.57 8.56
C HIS A 51 -26.46 2.38 9.50
N LEU A 52 -25.47 2.45 10.41
CA LEU A 52 -25.23 1.41 11.39
C LEU A 52 -26.27 1.45 12.51
N SER A 53 -26.69 0.28 12.97
CA SER A 53 -27.52 0.11 14.16
C SER A 53 -26.77 0.53 15.44
N ASP A 54 -27.53 0.73 16.53
CA ASP A 54 -26.91 1.07 17.82
C ASP A 54 -26.01 -0.08 18.32
N ASN A 55 -26.40 -1.34 18.11
CA ASN A 55 -25.58 -2.50 18.44
C ASN A 55 -24.25 -2.53 17.64
N GLU A 56 -24.29 -2.24 16.32
CA GLU A 56 -23.07 -2.18 15.52
C GLU A 56 -22.15 -1.02 15.97
N LYS A 57 -22.70 0.09 16.45
CA LYS A 57 -21.91 1.18 17.04
C LYS A 57 -21.28 0.81 18.39
N GLU A 58 -22.01 0.06 19.23
CA GLU A 58 -21.45 -0.51 20.47
C GLU A 58 -20.37 -1.55 20.15
N MET A 59 -20.59 -2.43 19.17
CA MET A 59 -19.61 -3.37 18.67
C MET A 59 -18.31 -2.68 18.25
N LEU A 60 -18.40 -1.56 17.51
CA LEU A 60 -17.20 -0.81 17.08
C LEU A 60 -16.33 -0.40 18.28
N VAL A 61 -16.90 -0.04 19.43
CA VAL A 61 -16.12 0.31 20.64
C VAL A 61 -15.26 -0.87 21.08
N LEU A 62 -15.84 -2.08 21.12
CA LEU A 62 -15.13 -3.30 21.50
C LEU A 62 -14.05 -3.66 20.47
N LEU A 63 -14.34 -3.48 19.17
CA LEU A 63 -13.37 -3.71 18.11
C LEU A 63 -12.18 -2.74 18.17
N PHE A 64 -12.41 -1.46 18.50
CA PHE A 64 -11.33 -0.49 18.73
C PHE A 64 -10.44 -0.91 19.92
N GLU A 65 -11.02 -1.35 21.02
CA GLU A 65 -10.25 -1.83 22.17
C GLU A 65 -9.43 -3.09 21.84
N ALA A 66 -9.98 -4.01 21.04
CA ALA A 66 -9.24 -5.19 20.57
C ALA A 66 -8.09 -4.80 19.63
N ALA A 67 -8.32 -3.83 18.73
CA ALA A 67 -7.29 -3.32 17.83
C ALA A 67 -6.16 -2.61 18.58
N ASP A 68 -6.46 -1.83 19.64
CA ASP A 68 -5.45 -1.19 20.49
C ASP A 68 -4.53 -2.23 21.16
N ILE A 69 -5.05 -3.42 21.45
CA ILE A 69 -4.22 -4.51 21.98
C ILE A 69 -3.24 -4.99 20.90
N MET A 70 -3.69 -5.16 19.64
CA MET A 70 -2.79 -5.52 18.53
C MET A 70 -1.70 -4.47 18.32
N ASP A 71 -2.04 -3.18 18.43
CA ASP A 71 -1.07 -2.07 18.41
C ASP A 71 0.04 -2.24 19.45
N GLY A 72 -0.36 -2.55 20.68
CA GLY A 72 0.57 -2.79 21.79
C GLY A 72 1.41 -4.05 21.61
N LEU A 73 0.89 -5.12 21.00
CA LEU A 73 1.63 -6.33 20.67
C LEU A 73 2.68 -6.04 19.60
N PHE A 74 2.32 -5.35 18.54
CA PHE A 74 3.28 -4.97 17.50
C PHE A 74 4.42 -4.09 18.02
N TRP A 75 4.15 -3.18 18.95
CA TRP A 75 5.23 -2.44 19.61
C TRP A 75 6.24 -3.38 20.27
N GLN A 76 5.78 -4.44 20.95
CA GLN A 76 6.66 -5.42 21.58
C GLN A 76 7.43 -6.25 20.54
N GLU A 77 6.78 -6.62 19.43
CA GLU A 77 7.38 -7.38 18.33
C GLU A 77 8.42 -6.59 17.54
N ASN A 78 8.15 -5.30 17.28
CA ASN A 78 9.03 -4.47 16.46
C ASN A 78 10.20 -3.85 17.23
N TYR A 79 9.96 -3.43 18.49
CA TYR A 79 10.98 -2.73 19.29
C TYR A 79 11.16 -3.30 20.70
N GLY A 80 10.06 -3.56 21.42
CA GLY A 80 10.06 -3.97 22.83
C GLY A 80 9.34 -2.97 23.73
N ASP A 81 10.06 -2.32 24.64
CA ASP A 81 9.49 -1.41 25.64
C ASP A 81 9.28 -0.01 25.06
N LYS A 82 8.04 0.26 24.62
CA LYS A 82 7.58 1.55 24.09
C LYS A 82 7.82 2.70 25.06
N ASP A 83 7.40 2.51 26.31
CA ASP A 83 7.40 3.60 27.31
C ASP A 83 8.83 3.98 27.70
N ALA A 84 9.70 2.98 27.85
CA ALA A 84 11.11 3.22 28.11
C ALA A 84 11.80 3.95 26.94
N LEU A 85 11.43 3.66 25.70
CA LEU A 85 11.93 4.40 24.54
C LEU A 85 11.45 5.84 24.58
N LEU A 86 10.12 6.04 24.62
CA LEU A 86 9.51 7.38 24.53
C LEU A 86 10.00 8.32 25.64
N ALA A 87 10.24 7.81 26.86
CA ALA A 87 10.75 8.60 27.97
C ALA A 87 12.15 9.24 27.72
N GLN A 88 12.91 8.70 26.77
CA GLN A 88 14.26 9.18 26.43
C GLN A 88 14.29 10.11 25.22
N LEU A 89 13.17 10.24 24.49
CA LEU A 89 13.10 10.94 23.24
C LEU A 89 12.60 12.39 23.39
N SER A 90 13.08 13.28 22.52
CA SER A 90 12.48 14.61 22.35
C SER A 90 11.05 14.50 21.80
N PRO A 91 10.19 15.52 21.95
CA PRO A 91 8.82 15.49 21.41
C PRO A 91 8.74 15.19 19.90
N GLU A 92 9.69 15.70 19.13
CA GLU A 92 9.80 15.43 17.69
C GLU A 92 10.14 13.96 17.42
N GLN A 93 11.12 13.41 18.13
CA GLN A 93 11.49 12.00 18.02
C GLN A 93 10.37 11.09 18.53
N GLN A 94 9.65 11.46 19.60
CA GLN A 94 8.47 10.73 20.06
C GLN A 94 7.39 10.64 18.97
N ARG A 95 7.09 11.78 18.32
CA ARG A 95 6.14 11.79 17.21
C ARG A 95 6.57 10.84 16.09
N MET A 96 7.84 10.89 15.69
CA MET A 96 8.36 9.99 14.66
C MET A 96 8.33 8.53 15.13
N ALA A 97 8.74 8.22 16.37
CA ALA A 97 8.72 6.87 16.91
C ALA A 97 7.31 6.27 16.97
N MET A 98 6.29 7.09 17.25
CA MET A 98 4.88 6.65 17.20
C MET A 98 4.41 6.28 15.78
N ILE A 99 4.97 6.91 14.75
CA ILE A 99 4.66 6.59 13.34
C ILE A 99 5.37 5.31 12.90
N THR A 100 6.61 5.11 13.37
CA THR A 100 7.49 4.04 12.92
C THR A 100 7.53 2.83 13.84
N TYR A 101 6.82 2.88 14.99
CA TYR A 101 6.84 1.87 16.06
C TYR A 101 8.25 1.53 16.53
N GLY A 102 9.10 2.55 16.63
CA GLY A 102 10.48 2.41 17.10
C GLY A 102 11.36 3.56 16.62
N PRO A 103 12.68 3.47 16.86
CA PRO A 103 13.63 4.55 16.56
C PRO A 103 14.15 4.52 15.11
N TRP A 104 13.55 3.73 14.22
CA TRP A 104 14.03 3.51 12.84
C TRP A 104 13.03 3.99 11.80
N ASP A 105 13.55 4.69 10.80
CA ASP A 105 12.77 5.22 9.70
C ASP A 105 12.61 4.20 8.57
N GLY A 106 11.48 3.48 8.54
CA GLY A 106 11.20 2.45 7.53
C GLY A 106 11.13 3.00 6.10
N LEU A 107 10.76 4.27 5.92
CA LEU A 107 10.76 4.92 4.59
C LEU A 107 12.18 5.39 4.17
N ASN A 108 13.18 5.21 5.04
CA ASN A 108 14.58 5.53 4.76
C ASN A 108 15.51 4.35 5.10
N GLY A 109 15.14 3.15 4.68
CA GLY A 109 15.95 1.95 4.85
C GLY A 109 16.19 1.56 6.32
N ASN A 110 15.24 1.80 7.22
CA ASN A 110 15.34 1.57 8.65
C ASN A 110 16.51 2.30 9.34
N LYS A 111 16.90 3.46 8.82
CA LYS A 111 17.94 4.27 9.42
C LYS A 111 17.47 4.83 10.77
N SER A 112 18.28 4.66 11.83
CA SER A 112 17.98 5.24 13.13
C SER A 112 17.98 6.77 13.07
N PHE A 113 16.97 7.39 13.67
CA PHE A 113 16.92 8.85 13.89
C PHE A 113 17.24 9.23 15.36
N VAL A 114 17.66 8.25 16.15
CA VAL A 114 18.05 8.44 17.55
C VAL A 114 19.54 8.13 17.70
N GLU A 115 20.29 9.11 18.22
CA GLU A 115 21.72 8.95 18.44
C GLU A 115 22.00 7.82 19.44
N GLY A 116 23.01 6.99 19.15
CA GLY A 116 23.40 5.86 20.00
C GLY A 116 22.57 4.59 19.83
N ILE A 117 21.47 4.63 19.07
CA ILE A 117 20.71 3.43 18.69
C ILE A 117 21.27 2.88 17.37
N GLY A 118 21.66 1.61 17.38
CA GLY A 118 22.21 0.91 16.22
C GLY A 118 21.17 0.59 15.14
N GLU A 119 21.57 -0.28 14.22
CA GLU A 119 20.69 -0.78 13.15
C GLU A 119 19.49 -1.55 13.72
N LYS A 120 18.37 -1.53 13.00
CA LYS A 120 17.20 -2.35 13.33
C LYS A 120 17.59 -3.83 13.24
N PRO A 121 17.36 -4.64 14.28
CA PRO A 121 17.59 -6.08 14.19
C PRO A 121 16.76 -6.67 13.04
N ALA A 122 17.38 -7.46 12.17
CA ALA A 122 16.70 -8.04 11.02
C ALA A 122 15.49 -8.91 11.39
N GLY A 123 15.55 -9.61 12.53
CA GLY A 123 14.43 -10.40 13.07
C GLY A 123 13.56 -9.64 14.06
N ALA A 124 13.63 -8.30 14.11
CA ALA A 124 12.95 -7.47 15.09
C ALA A 124 13.11 -8.06 16.51
N GLN A 125 12.02 -8.25 17.27
CA GLN A 125 12.05 -8.90 18.60
C GLN A 125 11.56 -10.36 18.58
N PHE A 126 11.32 -10.93 17.40
CA PHE A 126 10.86 -12.32 17.29
C PHE A 126 11.92 -13.35 17.68
N TYR A 127 13.19 -12.94 17.73
CA TYR A 127 14.35 -13.77 18.04
C TYR A 127 15.23 -13.08 19.07
N PRO A 128 16.00 -13.83 19.90
CA PRO A 128 17.04 -13.23 20.74
C PRO A 128 18.01 -12.42 19.87
N VAL A 129 18.30 -11.19 20.25
CA VAL A 129 19.18 -10.28 19.48
C VAL A 129 20.59 -10.87 19.29
N ASP A 130 21.04 -11.68 20.26
CA ASP A 130 22.33 -12.35 20.28
C ASP A 130 22.32 -13.72 19.57
N MET A 131 21.19 -14.17 19.02
CA MET A 131 21.07 -15.46 18.33
C MET A 131 21.96 -15.51 17.09
N THR A 132 22.81 -16.55 17.01
CA THR A 132 23.65 -16.80 15.84
C THR A 132 22.97 -17.69 14.79
N GLU A 133 23.51 -17.70 13.58
CA GLU A 133 23.03 -18.59 12.50
C GLU A 133 23.34 -20.07 12.83
N GLU A 134 24.44 -20.35 13.53
CA GLU A 134 24.80 -21.69 13.97
C GLU A 134 23.78 -22.22 15.00
N GLU A 135 23.39 -21.39 15.97
CA GLU A 135 22.34 -21.73 16.96
C GLU A 135 21.01 -22.01 16.25
N TRP A 136 20.60 -21.12 15.34
CA TRP A 136 19.38 -21.30 14.54
C TRP A 136 19.40 -22.60 13.74
N ASN A 137 20.49 -22.90 13.06
CA ASN A 137 20.61 -24.11 12.26
C ASN A 137 20.62 -25.39 13.10
N ALA A 138 21.20 -25.34 14.32
CA ALA A 138 21.23 -26.44 15.26
C ALA A 138 19.91 -26.63 16.04
N PHE A 139 19.08 -25.58 16.10
CA PHE A 139 17.80 -25.60 16.78
C PHE A 139 16.78 -26.47 16.04
N SER A 140 16.29 -27.53 16.67
CA SER A 140 15.47 -28.57 16.04
C SER A 140 14.03 -28.64 16.57
N ASP A 141 13.56 -27.59 17.26
CA ASP A 141 12.17 -27.52 17.71
C ASP A 141 11.22 -27.60 16.51
N PRO A 142 10.16 -28.46 16.52
CA PRO A 142 9.23 -28.62 15.42
C PRO A 142 8.48 -27.31 15.07
N ASP A 143 8.28 -26.43 16.07
CA ASP A 143 7.52 -25.20 15.93
C ASP A 143 8.40 -23.99 15.55
N LYS A 144 9.70 -24.19 15.33
CA LYS A 144 10.61 -23.07 15.01
C LYS A 144 10.24 -22.31 13.75
N ASN A 145 9.63 -22.99 12.78
CA ASN A 145 9.18 -22.39 11.52
C ASN A 145 7.71 -21.97 11.53
N SER A 146 7.01 -22.09 12.67
CA SER A 146 5.67 -21.54 12.81
C SER A 146 5.70 -20.01 12.69
N GLN A 147 4.70 -19.45 12.01
CA GLN A 147 4.52 -18.00 11.91
C GLN A 147 4.13 -17.36 13.25
N TYR A 148 3.67 -18.17 14.20
CA TYR A 148 2.97 -17.72 15.42
C TYR A 148 3.75 -18.07 16.69
N THR A 149 5.08 -18.12 16.60
CA THR A 149 5.94 -18.38 17.76
C THR A 149 7.05 -17.35 17.92
N MET A 150 7.28 -16.91 19.16
CA MET A 150 8.51 -16.23 19.57
C MET A 150 9.62 -17.24 19.78
N ILE A 151 10.83 -16.89 19.40
CA ILE A 151 12.03 -17.64 19.75
C ILE A 151 12.68 -16.92 20.92
N VAL A 152 12.80 -17.61 22.04
CA VAL A 152 13.37 -17.04 23.28
C VAL A 152 14.50 -17.91 23.82
N ARG A 153 15.25 -17.43 24.81
CA ARG A 153 16.19 -18.25 25.58
C ARG A 153 15.52 -18.80 26.83
N ASP A 154 15.70 -20.09 27.08
CA ASP A 154 15.30 -20.73 28.33
C ASP A 154 16.24 -20.34 29.49
N GLU A 155 16.01 -20.90 30.68
CA GLU A 155 16.81 -20.65 31.88
C GLU A 155 18.29 -21.09 31.73
N ASN A 156 18.60 -21.97 30.79
CA ASN A 156 19.94 -22.46 30.48
C ASN A 156 20.58 -21.70 29.30
N GLY A 157 19.89 -20.73 28.73
CA GLY A 157 20.33 -19.96 27.56
C GLY A 157 20.08 -20.66 26.21
N ALA A 158 19.43 -21.83 26.17
CA ALA A 158 19.08 -22.52 24.95
C ALA A 158 17.86 -21.89 24.28
N LEU A 159 17.78 -22.02 22.93
CA LEU A 159 16.62 -21.53 22.19
C LEU A 159 15.38 -22.37 22.49
N LYS A 160 14.24 -21.71 22.59
CA LYS A 160 12.92 -22.30 22.84
C LYS A 160 11.86 -21.55 22.02
N CYS A 161 10.91 -22.30 21.42
CA CYS A 161 9.69 -21.73 20.88
C CYS A 161 8.67 -21.47 21.98
N VAL A 162 8.00 -20.33 21.90
CA VAL A 162 6.83 -20.01 22.74
C VAL A 162 5.74 -19.48 21.81
N TRP A 163 4.60 -20.14 21.81
CA TRP A 163 3.45 -19.73 21.01
C TRP A 163 2.96 -18.34 21.39
N TYR A 164 2.42 -17.57 20.46
CA TYR A 164 1.97 -16.20 20.72
C TYR A 164 0.88 -16.14 21.79
N HIS A 165 -0.07 -17.11 21.79
CA HIS A 165 -1.11 -17.18 22.82
C HIS A 165 -0.55 -17.42 24.23
N ASP A 166 0.62 -18.04 24.39
CA ASP A 166 1.32 -18.21 25.67
C ASP A 166 2.22 -17.01 26.01
N TYR A 167 2.98 -16.53 25.01
CA TYR A 167 3.93 -15.43 25.21
C TYR A 167 3.21 -14.12 25.55
N PHE A 168 2.11 -13.84 24.88
CA PHE A 168 1.26 -12.65 25.08
C PHE A 168 -0.07 -12.97 25.79
N ALA A 169 -0.10 -14.00 26.65
CA ALA A 169 -1.32 -14.61 27.20
C ALA A 169 -2.34 -13.61 27.75
N GLN A 170 -1.88 -12.60 28.49
CA GLN A 170 -2.78 -11.63 29.11
C GLN A 170 -3.47 -10.74 28.05
N GLN A 171 -2.70 -10.21 27.10
CA GLN A 171 -3.19 -9.33 26.04
C GLN A 171 -4.09 -10.10 25.07
N ILE A 172 -3.66 -11.27 24.64
CA ILE A 172 -4.40 -12.15 23.73
C ILE A 172 -5.74 -12.58 24.32
N ASN A 173 -5.76 -13.02 25.57
CA ASN A 173 -7.04 -13.38 26.22
C ASN A 173 -8.00 -12.18 26.33
N LYS A 174 -7.47 -10.98 26.61
CA LYS A 174 -8.30 -9.77 26.66
C LYS A 174 -8.86 -9.44 25.27
N ALA A 175 -8.03 -9.42 24.23
CA ALA A 175 -8.47 -9.18 22.85
C ALA A 175 -9.52 -10.20 22.39
N ALA A 176 -9.28 -11.47 22.64
CA ALA A 176 -10.21 -12.54 22.31
C ALA A 176 -11.56 -12.41 23.04
N SER A 177 -11.57 -11.99 24.32
CA SER A 177 -12.83 -11.74 25.05
C SER A 177 -13.60 -10.56 24.47
N LEU A 178 -12.92 -9.49 24.03
CA LEU A 178 -13.56 -8.36 23.35
C LEU A 178 -14.20 -8.78 22.03
N LEU A 179 -13.56 -9.70 21.27
CA LEU A 179 -14.15 -10.24 20.04
C LEU A 179 -15.36 -11.14 20.32
N ASP A 180 -15.31 -11.96 21.38
CA ASP A 180 -16.48 -12.75 21.82
C ASP A 180 -17.66 -11.81 22.15
N ASP A 181 -17.44 -10.77 22.97
CA ASP A 181 -18.47 -9.79 23.32
C ASP A 181 -18.99 -9.02 22.09
N ALA A 182 -18.09 -8.64 21.16
CA ALA A 182 -18.44 -7.97 19.92
C ALA A 182 -19.32 -8.87 19.00
N SER A 183 -19.09 -10.18 19.02
CA SER A 183 -19.87 -11.13 18.23
C SER A 183 -21.36 -11.13 18.61
N GLU A 184 -21.69 -10.88 19.87
CA GLU A 184 -23.08 -10.82 20.35
C GLU A 184 -23.82 -9.55 19.85
N LEU A 185 -23.08 -8.54 19.41
CA LEU A 185 -23.61 -7.27 18.91
C LEU A 185 -23.60 -7.18 17.38
N ALA A 186 -22.98 -8.12 16.69
CA ALA A 186 -22.88 -8.13 15.24
C ALA A 186 -24.26 -8.31 14.59
N GLY A 187 -24.54 -7.46 13.59
CA GLY A 187 -25.81 -7.50 12.85
C GLY A 187 -25.85 -8.56 11.76
N ASP A 188 -24.73 -9.14 11.40
CA ASP A 188 -24.54 -10.18 10.38
C ASP A 188 -24.02 -11.46 11.04
N GLU A 189 -24.72 -12.59 10.80
CA GLU A 189 -24.41 -13.87 11.47
C GLU A 189 -23.07 -14.46 11.04
N GLU A 190 -22.70 -14.34 9.75
CA GLU A 190 -21.41 -14.81 9.26
C GLU A 190 -20.27 -14.01 9.88
N PHE A 191 -20.45 -12.71 10.09
CA PHE A 191 -19.45 -11.87 10.77
C PHE A 191 -19.40 -12.18 12.27
N ALA A 192 -20.53 -12.41 12.92
CA ALA A 192 -20.58 -12.86 14.32
C ALA A 192 -19.80 -14.16 14.51
N GLU A 193 -20.01 -15.15 13.64
CA GLU A 193 -19.29 -16.42 13.70
C GLU A 193 -17.79 -16.24 13.41
N TYR A 194 -17.43 -15.38 12.46
CA TYR A 194 -16.02 -15.03 12.24
C TYR A 194 -15.36 -14.47 13.50
N LEU A 195 -16.02 -13.55 14.21
CA LEU A 195 -15.46 -12.97 15.43
C LEU A 195 -15.26 -14.02 16.53
N ARG A 196 -16.22 -14.95 16.73
CA ARG A 196 -16.09 -16.08 17.67
C ARG A 196 -14.93 -16.99 17.32
N LEU A 197 -14.81 -17.36 16.04
CA LEU A 197 -13.72 -18.20 15.56
C LEU A 197 -12.37 -17.50 15.62
N ARG A 198 -12.33 -16.20 15.35
CA ARG A 198 -11.10 -15.40 15.47
C ARG A 198 -10.66 -15.25 16.94
N ALA A 199 -11.61 -15.11 17.88
CA ALA A 199 -11.32 -15.13 19.31
C ALA A 199 -10.72 -16.48 19.76
N LYS A 200 -11.26 -17.60 19.25
CA LYS A 200 -10.71 -18.92 19.44
C LYS A 200 -9.29 -19.04 18.83
N ALA A 201 -9.12 -18.56 17.59
CA ALA A 201 -7.85 -18.59 16.88
C ALA A 201 -6.74 -17.84 17.63
N LEU A 202 -7.04 -16.65 18.16
CA LEU A 202 -6.10 -15.90 19.01
C LEU A 202 -5.65 -16.69 20.23
N ARG A 203 -6.54 -17.49 20.86
CA ARG A 203 -6.21 -18.31 22.03
C ARG A 203 -5.48 -19.61 21.72
N THR A 204 -5.36 -20.00 20.47
CA THR A 204 -4.81 -21.31 20.04
C THR A 204 -3.73 -21.21 18.98
N ASP A 205 -3.54 -20.05 18.37
CA ASP A 205 -2.72 -19.81 17.18
C ASP A 205 -3.08 -20.70 15.96
N ASP A 206 -4.31 -21.21 15.90
CA ASP A 206 -4.86 -21.92 14.74
C ASP A 206 -5.92 -21.06 14.04
N TYR A 207 -5.52 -20.41 12.95
CA TYR A 207 -6.33 -19.41 12.24
C TYR A 207 -7.16 -19.99 11.09
N LEU A 208 -6.95 -21.27 10.68
CA LEU A 208 -7.56 -21.85 9.48
C LEU A 208 -9.10 -21.71 9.49
N GLU A 209 -9.75 -22.10 10.59
CA GLU A 209 -11.22 -22.12 10.67
C GLU A 209 -11.81 -20.69 10.58
N SER A 210 -11.18 -19.73 11.25
CA SER A 210 -11.60 -18.33 11.18
C SER A 210 -11.34 -17.68 9.82
N ASP A 211 -10.24 -18.03 9.15
CA ASP A 211 -9.94 -17.55 7.80
C ASP A 211 -10.93 -18.11 6.77
N MET A 212 -11.29 -19.40 6.90
CA MET A 212 -12.33 -20.00 6.06
C MET A 212 -13.69 -19.34 6.27
N GLN A 213 -14.08 -19.03 7.52
CA GLN A 213 -15.31 -18.32 7.83
C GLN A 213 -15.32 -16.89 7.30
N TRP A 214 -14.18 -16.17 7.40
CA TRP A 214 -14.08 -14.81 6.87
C TRP A 214 -14.36 -14.73 5.36
N MET A 215 -14.04 -15.80 4.61
CA MET A 215 -14.37 -15.88 3.18
C MET A 215 -15.88 -15.92 2.90
N ASP A 216 -16.70 -16.27 3.87
CA ASP A 216 -18.17 -16.32 3.74
C ASP A 216 -18.84 -14.99 4.17
N VAL A 217 -18.12 -14.08 4.82
CA VAL A 217 -18.64 -12.77 5.28
C VAL A 217 -18.86 -11.83 4.09
N ARG A 218 -20.13 -11.65 3.68
CA ARG A 218 -20.50 -10.91 2.46
C ARG A 218 -21.42 -9.72 2.69
N ASN A 219 -22.31 -9.80 3.68
CA ASN A 219 -23.41 -8.86 3.87
C ASN A 219 -23.21 -7.90 5.04
N ASN A 220 -22.07 -7.98 5.69
CA ASN A 220 -21.69 -7.17 6.83
C ASN A 220 -21.56 -5.68 6.47
N ASN A 221 -21.93 -4.79 7.41
CA ASN A 221 -21.65 -3.36 7.32
C ASN A 221 -20.26 -3.02 7.89
N VAL A 222 -19.85 -3.75 8.93
CA VAL A 222 -18.56 -3.60 9.61
C VAL A 222 -17.74 -4.85 9.34
N ASP A 223 -16.45 -4.69 9.02
CA ASP A 223 -15.49 -5.78 8.87
C ASP A 223 -14.27 -5.51 9.75
N MET A 224 -13.58 -6.57 10.14
CA MET A 224 -12.35 -6.49 10.91
C MET A 224 -11.35 -7.54 10.42
N VAL A 225 -10.14 -7.10 10.12
CA VAL A 225 -8.97 -7.97 10.01
C VAL A 225 -8.20 -7.84 11.32
N VAL A 226 -7.86 -8.93 11.98
CA VAL A 226 -7.18 -8.87 13.30
C VAL A 226 -6.36 -10.13 13.57
N GLY A 227 -5.16 -9.96 14.08
CA GLY A 227 -4.24 -11.03 14.48
C GLY A 227 -2.84 -10.87 13.89
N PRO A 228 -2.00 -11.91 13.97
CA PRO A 228 -0.71 -11.96 13.28
C PRO A 228 -0.91 -12.29 11.80
N ILE A 229 -0.63 -11.35 10.90
CA ILE A 229 -1.03 -11.41 9.48
C ILE A 229 0.19 -11.42 8.55
N GLU A 230 1.02 -10.35 8.58
CA GLU A 230 2.11 -10.15 7.63
C GLU A 230 3.47 -10.45 8.27
N ASN A 231 4.43 -10.94 7.48
CA ASN A 231 5.74 -11.35 7.97
C ASN A 231 6.90 -10.44 7.52
N TYR A 232 6.61 -9.26 6.97
CA TYR A 232 7.64 -8.35 6.46
C TYR A 232 8.55 -7.78 7.55
N THR A 233 8.07 -7.69 8.79
CA THR A 233 8.83 -7.21 9.93
C THR A 233 9.94 -8.19 10.34
N ASP A 234 9.76 -9.50 10.10
CA ASP A 234 10.82 -10.50 10.17
C ASP A 234 11.69 -10.49 8.90
N ALA A 235 12.55 -9.50 8.76
CA ALA A 235 13.49 -9.43 7.64
C ALA A 235 14.65 -10.43 7.73
N ARG A 236 14.75 -11.19 8.84
CA ARG A 236 15.81 -12.19 9.03
C ARG A 236 15.52 -13.48 8.28
N TYR A 237 14.32 -14.01 8.44
CA TYR A 237 13.92 -15.28 7.81
C TYR A 237 12.59 -15.19 7.06
N GLY A 238 11.83 -14.12 7.24
CA GLY A 238 10.50 -13.97 6.64
C GLY A 238 9.48 -14.99 7.13
N ILE A 239 9.60 -15.44 8.39
CA ILE A 239 8.77 -16.50 8.96
C ILE A 239 7.69 -15.93 9.87
N LYS A 240 8.07 -15.06 10.83
CA LYS A 240 7.19 -14.62 11.92
C LYS A 240 6.21 -13.56 11.50
N ALA A 241 4.93 -13.80 11.77
CA ALA A 241 3.87 -12.86 11.48
C ALA A 241 3.71 -11.83 12.59
N SER A 242 3.52 -10.56 12.21
CA SER A 242 3.30 -9.43 13.11
C SER A 242 1.82 -9.23 13.40
N HIS A 243 1.50 -8.77 14.62
CA HIS A 243 0.12 -8.40 14.97
C HIS A 243 -0.30 -7.08 14.31
N GLU A 244 -1.50 -7.11 13.76
CA GLU A 244 -2.15 -5.93 13.20
C GLU A 244 -3.69 -6.02 13.30
N ALA A 245 -4.35 -4.88 13.11
CA ALA A 245 -5.78 -4.86 12.91
C ALA A 245 -6.21 -3.72 12.00
N PHE A 246 -7.24 -4.00 11.18
CA PHE A 246 -8.03 -3.01 10.44
C PHE A 246 -9.47 -3.06 10.91
N ILE A 247 -10.09 -1.89 11.13
CA ILE A 247 -11.55 -1.79 11.29
C ILE A 247 -12.09 -1.04 10.09
N LEU A 248 -13.05 -1.65 9.42
CA LEU A 248 -13.52 -1.27 8.10
C LEU A 248 -15.04 -1.10 8.08
N ILE A 249 -15.53 -0.08 7.41
CA ILE A 249 -16.96 0.13 7.13
C ILE A 249 -17.18 -0.08 5.63
N LYS A 250 -18.07 -1.00 5.27
CA LYS A 250 -18.31 -1.38 3.89
C LYS A 250 -19.01 -0.28 3.12
N ASP A 251 -18.43 0.12 1.97
CA ASP A 251 -19.10 0.98 1.01
C ASP A 251 -20.03 0.11 0.13
N GLN A 252 -21.29 0.03 0.56
CA GLN A 252 -22.30 -0.79 -0.09
C GLN A 252 -22.58 -0.32 -1.53
N GLU A 253 -22.50 0.98 -1.80
CA GLU A 253 -22.79 1.54 -3.11
C GLU A 253 -21.70 1.17 -4.11
N TRP A 254 -20.44 1.43 -3.77
CA TRP A 254 -19.31 1.02 -4.61
C TRP A 254 -19.22 -0.51 -4.76
N THR A 255 -19.47 -1.26 -3.70
CA THR A 255 -19.46 -2.73 -3.77
C THR A 255 -20.50 -3.26 -4.78
N LYS A 256 -21.71 -2.69 -4.81
CA LYS A 256 -22.72 -3.02 -5.85
C LYS A 256 -22.28 -2.62 -7.25
N GLN A 257 -21.63 -1.47 -7.41
CA GLN A 257 -21.12 -1.05 -8.72
C GLN A 257 -20.03 -2.01 -9.21
N LEU A 258 -19.14 -2.46 -8.34
CA LEU A 258 -18.09 -3.42 -8.68
C LEU A 258 -18.67 -4.76 -9.15
N ALA A 259 -19.66 -5.28 -8.43
CA ALA A 259 -20.37 -6.50 -8.85
C ALA A 259 -21.02 -6.35 -10.24
N LYS A 260 -21.57 -5.16 -10.52
CA LYS A 260 -22.11 -4.83 -11.86
C LYS A 260 -21.02 -4.92 -12.93
N TYR A 261 -19.84 -4.33 -12.72
CA TYR A 261 -18.74 -4.34 -13.69
C TYR A 261 -18.15 -5.73 -13.87
N ALA A 262 -18.03 -6.52 -12.78
CA ALA A 262 -17.56 -7.91 -12.83
C ALA A 262 -18.38 -8.78 -13.80
N ALA A 263 -19.69 -8.52 -13.95
CA ALA A 263 -20.53 -9.24 -14.88
C ALA A 263 -20.13 -9.08 -16.36
N TYR A 264 -19.39 -8.02 -16.72
CA TYR A 264 -18.91 -7.78 -18.08
C TYR A 264 -17.53 -8.42 -18.35
N VAL A 265 -16.83 -8.91 -17.35
CA VAL A 265 -15.47 -9.47 -17.50
C VAL A 265 -15.40 -10.58 -18.56
N PRO A 266 -16.34 -11.55 -18.63
CA PRO A 266 -16.30 -12.58 -19.69
C PRO A 266 -16.47 -12.03 -21.11
N GLU A 267 -17.25 -10.95 -21.28
CA GLU A 267 -17.41 -10.29 -22.57
C GLU A 267 -16.17 -9.47 -22.94
N LEU A 268 -15.61 -8.75 -21.98
CA LEU A 268 -14.38 -7.96 -22.15
C LEU A 268 -13.17 -8.84 -22.45
N GLN A 269 -13.10 -10.05 -21.89
CA GLN A 269 -12.07 -11.04 -22.24
C GLN A 269 -12.08 -11.38 -23.74
N LYS A 270 -13.25 -11.54 -24.35
CA LYS A 270 -13.38 -11.79 -25.78
C LYS A 270 -12.97 -10.61 -26.64
N GLN A 271 -13.05 -9.40 -26.11
CA GLN A 271 -12.70 -8.15 -26.79
C GLN A 271 -11.23 -7.77 -26.65
N LEU A 272 -10.40 -8.54 -25.93
CA LEU A 272 -8.99 -8.24 -25.78
C LEU A 272 -8.30 -8.04 -27.14
N PRO A 273 -7.36 -7.08 -27.28
CA PRO A 273 -6.79 -6.66 -28.56
C PRO A 273 -5.69 -7.64 -29.04
N VAL A 274 -6.01 -8.93 -29.11
CA VAL A 274 -5.11 -10.02 -29.51
C VAL A 274 -5.85 -11.03 -30.37
N PRO A 275 -5.16 -11.90 -31.14
CA PRO A 275 -5.76 -13.03 -31.85
C PRO A 275 -6.51 -13.99 -30.94
N GLU A 276 -7.47 -14.76 -31.50
CA GLU A 276 -8.37 -15.64 -30.75
C GLU A 276 -7.65 -16.70 -29.90
N GLU A 277 -6.49 -17.18 -30.32
CA GLU A 277 -5.70 -18.14 -29.57
C GLU A 277 -5.23 -17.64 -28.20
N TYR A 278 -5.14 -16.32 -27.99
CA TYR A 278 -4.75 -15.67 -26.73
C TYR A 278 -5.93 -15.38 -25.81
N LYS A 279 -7.18 -15.60 -26.23
CA LYS A 279 -8.42 -15.24 -25.50
C LYS A 279 -9.19 -16.45 -24.98
N LYS A 280 -8.66 -17.65 -25.14
CA LYS A 280 -9.40 -18.92 -24.89
C LYS A 280 -9.72 -19.17 -23.42
N GLU A 281 -9.01 -18.54 -22.53
CA GLU A 281 -9.22 -18.72 -21.10
C GLU A 281 -10.46 -17.97 -20.63
N VAL A 282 -11.19 -18.59 -19.72
CA VAL A 282 -12.37 -17.98 -19.11
C VAL A 282 -11.91 -17.35 -17.79
N PRO A 283 -12.05 -16.02 -17.61
CA PRO A 283 -11.78 -15.41 -16.34
C PRO A 283 -12.63 -16.03 -15.23
N GLY A 284 -12.05 -16.24 -14.05
CA GLY A 284 -12.83 -16.65 -12.88
C GLY A 284 -13.90 -15.60 -12.56
N SER A 285 -15.12 -16.07 -12.24
CA SER A 285 -16.23 -15.18 -11.83
C SER A 285 -16.11 -14.72 -10.37
N ASP A 286 -15.19 -15.30 -9.61
CA ASP A 286 -15.12 -15.19 -8.16
C ASP A 286 -14.04 -14.21 -7.70
N VAL A 287 -14.00 -13.03 -8.30
CA VAL A 287 -13.22 -11.92 -7.72
C VAL A 287 -14.07 -11.30 -6.62
N ASP A 288 -13.79 -11.67 -5.38
CA ASP A 288 -14.39 -11.03 -4.21
C ASP A 288 -13.71 -9.68 -3.99
N LEU A 289 -14.21 -8.69 -4.71
CA LEU A 289 -13.71 -7.33 -4.70
C LEU A 289 -14.75 -6.43 -4.05
N ALA A 290 -14.38 -5.79 -2.94
CA ALA A 290 -15.26 -4.90 -2.21
C ALA A 290 -14.55 -3.60 -1.83
N ALA A 291 -15.33 -2.51 -1.75
CA ALA A 291 -14.84 -1.21 -1.28
C ALA A 291 -15.21 -1.00 0.18
N TYR A 292 -14.27 -0.49 0.94
CA TYR A 292 -14.42 -0.17 2.35
C TYR A 292 -13.83 1.21 2.64
N ASP A 293 -14.38 1.85 3.67
CA ASP A 293 -13.72 2.95 4.34
C ASP A 293 -13.04 2.41 5.60
N ALA A 294 -11.72 2.57 5.70
CA ALA A 294 -10.99 2.22 6.91
C ALA A 294 -11.22 3.29 7.98
N VAL A 295 -11.49 2.87 9.20
CA VAL A 295 -11.71 3.77 10.33
C VAL A 295 -10.67 3.59 11.43
N TYR A 296 -9.87 2.51 11.34
CA TYR A 296 -8.75 2.26 12.23
C TYR A 296 -7.69 1.35 11.60
N TYR A 297 -6.45 1.66 11.88
CA TYR A 297 -5.26 0.85 11.61
C TYR A 297 -4.50 0.67 12.92
N ALA A 298 -4.09 -0.52 13.23
CA ALA A 298 -3.33 -0.82 14.45
C ALA A 298 -2.20 -1.81 14.16
N GLY A 299 -1.05 -1.64 14.80
CA GLY A 299 0.09 -2.53 14.64
C GLY A 299 0.80 -2.38 13.28
N ASP A 300 1.21 -3.49 12.67
CA ASP A 300 2.10 -3.51 11.50
C ASP A 300 1.55 -2.68 10.33
N CYS A 301 0.28 -2.81 10.02
CA CYS A 301 -0.39 -2.04 8.95
C CYS A 301 -0.43 -0.51 9.17
N ASN A 302 -0.23 -0.05 10.41
CA ASN A 302 -0.14 1.36 10.76
C ASN A 302 1.30 1.88 10.76
N ALA A 303 2.30 1.01 10.64
CA ALA A 303 3.71 1.39 10.69
C ALA A 303 4.18 1.99 9.35
N ASN A 304 4.93 3.08 9.41
CA ASN A 304 5.59 3.70 8.26
C ASN A 304 4.65 4.05 7.09
N SER A 305 4.53 3.15 6.09
CA SER A 305 3.67 3.34 4.92
C SER A 305 2.27 2.78 5.16
N LYS A 306 1.24 3.55 4.77
CA LYS A 306 -0.14 3.13 4.97
C LYS A 306 -0.65 2.27 3.82
N THR A 307 -1.21 1.11 4.16
CA THR A 307 -1.87 0.19 3.23
C THR A 307 -3.14 0.82 2.65
N ILE A 308 -3.38 0.65 1.35
CA ILE A 308 -4.57 1.14 0.65
C ILE A 308 -5.46 0.01 0.10
N ALA A 309 -4.98 -1.22 0.18
CA ALA A 309 -5.71 -2.41 -0.25
C ALA A 309 -5.25 -3.62 0.58
N ILE A 310 -6.14 -4.59 0.75
CA ILE A 310 -5.91 -5.82 1.50
C ILE A 310 -6.25 -6.99 0.57
N ASN A 311 -5.38 -8.00 0.49
CA ASN A 311 -5.62 -9.24 -0.24
C ASN A 311 -5.29 -10.43 0.67
N LEU A 312 -6.29 -10.97 1.32
CA LEU A 312 -6.19 -11.99 2.35
C LEU A 312 -7.24 -13.10 2.16
N PRO A 313 -7.12 -14.26 2.82
CA PRO A 313 -6.05 -14.66 3.77
C PRO A 313 -4.75 -15.04 3.07
N ASN A 314 -3.65 -15.08 3.84
CA ASN A 314 -2.33 -15.54 3.36
C ASN A 314 -2.19 -17.07 3.38
N ASP A 315 -3.07 -17.81 4.04
CA ASP A 315 -3.02 -19.28 4.15
C ASP A 315 -3.33 -19.94 2.80
N GLU A 316 -2.35 -20.64 2.23
CA GLU A 316 -2.49 -21.33 0.94
C GLU A 316 -3.63 -22.37 0.94
N ARG A 317 -3.96 -22.98 2.09
CA ARG A 317 -5.05 -23.95 2.20
C ARG A 317 -6.41 -23.29 1.98
N VAL A 318 -6.57 -22.04 2.45
CA VAL A 318 -7.75 -21.23 2.21
C VAL A 318 -7.78 -20.75 0.76
N GLN A 319 -6.66 -20.23 0.27
CA GLN A 319 -6.55 -19.71 -1.11
C GLN A 319 -6.91 -20.79 -2.15
N LEU A 320 -6.45 -22.04 -1.95
CA LEU A 320 -6.75 -23.17 -2.85
C LEU A 320 -8.22 -23.59 -2.82
N GLN A 321 -8.92 -23.40 -1.70
CA GLN A 321 -10.31 -23.87 -1.52
C GLN A 321 -11.35 -22.76 -1.76
N ARG A 322 -11.02 -21.50 -1.41
CA ARG A 322 -11.95 -20.37 -1.34
C ARG A 322 -11.46 -19.14 -2.11
N GLY A 323 -10.18 -19.09 -2.52
CA GLY A 323 -9.57 -17.91 -3.11
C GLY A 323 -9.17 -16.90 -2.04
N THR A 324 -9.21 -15.61 -2.39
CA THR A 324 -8.91 -14.47 -1.50
C THR A 324 -9.98 -13.39 -1.60
N ARG A 325 -10.11 -12.59 -0.55
CA ARG A 325 -10.90 -11.34 -0.59
C ARG A 325 -9.97 -10.16 -0.84
N LYS A 326 -10.37 -9.30 -1.77
CA LYS A 326 -9.66 -8.06 -2.12
C LYS A 326 -10.47 -6.87 -1.64
N LEU A 327 -9.99 -6.24 -0.59
CA LEU A 327 -10.64 -5.08 0.02
C LEU A 327 -9.91 -3.81 -0.37
N GLN A 328 -10.62 -2.86 -0.98
CA GLN A 328 -10.06 -1.57 -1.37
C GLN A 328 -10.43 -0.52 -0.34
N LEU A 329 -9.43 0.14 0.24
CA LEU A 329 -9.61 1.10 1.33
C LEU A 329 -9.79 2.50 0.74
N LYS A 330 -11.02 2.83 0.36
CA LYS A 330 -11.36 3.99 -0.46
C LYS A 330 -10.91 5.32 0.17
N ASN A 331 -11.21 5.55 1.45
CA ASN A 331 -10.83 6.80 2.11
C ASN A 331 -9.31 6.90 2.37
N ALA A 332 -8.60 5.78 2.54
CA ALA A 332 -7.14 5.76 2.59
C ALA A 332 -6.53 6.11 1.21
N MET A 333 -7.14 5.61 0.14
CA MET A 333 -6.79 6.00 -1.23
C MET A 333 -7.06 7.49 -1.48
N GLN A 334 -8.19 8.03 -0.97
CA GLN A 334 -8.51 9.44 -1.04
C GLN A 334 -7.45 10.30 -0.36
N ALA A 335 -6.97 9.89 0.82
CA ALA A 335 -5.90 10.58 1.53
C ALA A 335 -4.60 10.67 0.69
N LYS A 336 -4.17 9.55 0.09
CA LYS A 336 -2.98 9.52 -0.77
C LYS A 336 -3.20 10.30 -2.08
N PHE A 337 -4.39 10.26 -2.63
CA PHE A 337 -4.76 11.07 -3.79
C PHE A 337 -4.61 12.56 -3.48
N GLU A 338 -5.25 13.06 -2.43
CA GLU A 338 -5.27 14.49 -2.09
C GLU A 338 -3.90 15.01 -1.64
N LYS A 339 -3.21 14.26 -0.80
CA LYS A 339 -1.98 14.73 -0.14
C LYS A 339 -0.70 14.45 -0.92
N ILE A 340 -0.74 13.50 -1.86
CA ILE A 340 0.46 13.07 -2.59
C ILE A 340 0.26 13.18 -4.10
N LEU A 341 -0.77 12.52 -4.68
CA LEU A 341 -0.93 12.46 -6.13
C LEU A 341 -1.27 13.84 -6.72
N VAL A 342 -2.23 14.57 -6.16
CA VAL A 342 -2.61 15.90 -6.64
C VAL A 342 -1.43 16.89 -6.57
N PRO A 343 -0.67 16.99 -5.46
CA PRO A 343 0.55 17.80 -5.45
C PRO A 343 1.58 17.40 -6.50
N ILE A 344 1.81 16.10 -6.75
CA ILE A 344 2.71 15.62 -7.81
C ILE A 344 2.17 16.04 -9.18
N ALA A 345 0.88 15.89 -9.42
CA ALA A 345 0.25 16.31 -10.67
C ALA A 345 0.39 17.83 -10.90
N ASN A 346 0.24 18.65 -9.86
CA ASN A 346 0.45 20.10 -9.96
C ASN A 346 1.88 20.47 -10.39
N GLU A 347 2.89 19.66 -10.02
CA GLU A 347 4.28 19.88 -10.44
C GLU A 347 4.55 19.41 -11.87
N LEU A 348 3.96 18.30 -12.28
CA LEU A 348 4.33 17.61 -13.50
C LEU A 348 3.31 17.68 -14.63
N MET A 349 2.04 17.94 -14.37
CA MET A 349 1.01 18.05 -15.42
C MET A 349 0.78 19.49 -15.83
N THR A 350 0.34 19.70 -17.07
CA THR A 350 -0.04 21.05 -17.51
C THR A 350 -1.28 21.57 -16.75
N PRO A 351 -1.48 22.89 -16.61
CA PRO A 351 -2.64 23.45 -15.94
C PRO A 351 -3.98 22.93 -16.50
N GLU A 352 -4.07 22.76 -17.83
CA GLU A 352 -5.25 22.23 -18.50
C GLU A 352 -5.52 20.76 -18.14
N SER A 353 -4.47 19.97 -17.92
CA SER A 353 -4.59 18.57 -17.50
C SER A 353 -5.13 18.43 -16.07
N MET A 354 -4.99 19.46 -15.23
CA MET A 354 -5.41 19.39 -13.82
C MET A 354 -6.93 19.25 -13.65
N GLU A 355 -7.74 19.70 -14.62
CA GLU A 355 -9.20 19.49 -14.57
C GLU A 355 -9.60 18.02 -14.69
N HIS A 356 -8.69 17.18 -15.23
CA HIS A 356 -8.85 15.74 -15.41
C HIS A 356 -8.22 14.89 -14.29
N ILE A 357 -7.63 15.50 -13.27
CA ILE A 357 -7.14 14.78 -12.08
C ILE A 357 -8.32 14.56 -11.13
N LYS A 358 -8.87 13.32 -11.12
CA LYS A 358 -10.08 12.96 -10.37
C LYS A 358 -9.85 11.77 -9.46
N PHE A 359 -10.40 11.85 -8.25
CA PHE A 359 -10.35 10.72 -7.32
C PHE A 359 -11.06 9.48 -7.87
N ASP A 360 -12.26 9.65 -8.45
CA ASP A 360 -13.01 8.52 -9.01
C ASP A 360 -12.25 7.82 -10.14
N ALA A 361 -11.45 8.56 -10.92
CA ALA A 361 -10.57 7.97 -11.92
C ALA A 361 -9.39 7.20 -11.29
N PHE A 362 -8.79 7.76 -10.23
CA PHE A 362 -7.74 7.07 -9.48
C PHE A 362 -8.26 5.78 -8.85
N PHE A 363 -9.43 5.83 -8.21
CA PHE A 363 -10.07 4.67 -7.61
C PHE A 363 -10.42 3.62 -8.67
N ALA A 364 -11.04 4.02 -9.78
CA ALA A 364 -11.40 3.13 -10.88
C ALA A 364 -10.17 2.44 -11.50
N ASN A 365 -9.07 3.17 -11.72
CA ASN A 365 -7.83 2.60 -12.26
C ASN A 365 -7.27 1.49 -11.36
N VAL A 366 -7.31 1.65 -10.04
CA VAL A 366 -6.89 0.62 -9.09
C VAL A 366 -7.87 -0.56 -9.09
N MET A 367 -9.19 -0.30 -9.08
CA MET A 367 -10.20 -1.34 -9.08
C MET A 367 -10.16 -2.22 -10.33
N PHE A 368 -10.00 -1.61 -11.50
CA PHE A 368 -9.88 -2.36 -12.75
C PHE A 368 -8.52 -3.02 -12.92
N HIS A 369 -7.46 -2.52 -12.30
CA HIS A 369 -6.18 -3.22 -12.17
C HIS A 369 -6.37 -4.57 -11.46
N GLU A 370 -7.04 -4.58 -10.30
CA GLU A 370 -7.33 -5.81 -9.56
C GLU A 370 -8.22 -6.80 -10.35
N THR A 371 -9.19 -6.26 -11.08
CA THR A 371 -10.04 -7.07 -11.99
C THR A 371 -9.21 -7.69 -13.11
N ALA A 372 -8.29 -6.92 -13.69
CA ALA A 372 -7.47 -7.32 -14.82
C ALA A 372 -6.45 -8.43 -14.49
N HIS A 373 -6.07 -8.62 -13.21
CA HIS A 373 -5.30 -9.79 -12.80
C HIS A 373 -6.01 -11.11 -13.13
N GLY A 374 -7.33 -11.13 -13.05
CA GLY A 374 -8.15 -12.30 -13.42
C GLY A 374 -8.24 -12.57 -14.92
N MET A 375 -7.85 -11.60 -15.76
CA MET A 375 -8.02 -11.62 -17.21
C MET A 375 -6.72 -11.95 -17.96
N GLY A 376 -6.83 -12.07 -19.29
CA GLY A 376 -5.72 -12.34 -20.18
C GLY A 376 -5.45 -13.85 -20.30
N ILE A 377 -4.18 -14.21 -20.49
CA ILE A 377 -3.73 -15.57 -20.72
C ILE A 377 -2.90 -16.05 -19.51
N LYS A 378 -3.19 -17.29 -19.08
CA LYS A 378 -2.50 -17.94 -17.94
C LYS A 378 -1.58 -19.08 -18.37
N ASN A 379 -1.90 -19.71 -19.51
CA ASN A 379 -1.10 -20.79 -20.08
C ASN A 379 -0.56 -20.37 -21.44
N THR A 380 0.70 -20.69 -21.71
CA THR A 380 1.34 -20.33 -22.99
C THR A 380 0.70 -21.07 -24.15
N ILE A 381 0.46 -20.38 -25.29
CA ILE A 381 -0.03 -21.00 -26.52
C ILE A 381 1.03 -21.90 -27.17
N THR A 382 2.29 -21.76 -26.77
CA THR A 382 3.43 -22.52 -27.27
C THR A 382 3.68 -23.83 -26.51
N GLY A 383 2.85 -24.15 -25.51
CA GLY A 383 2.97 -25.39 -24.73
C GLY A 383 4.13 -25.40 -23.71
N LYS A 384 4.64 -24.23 -23.30
CA LYS A 384 5.72 -24.12 -22.30
C LYS A 384 5.20 -24.08 -20.85
N GLY A 385 4.00 -24.55 -20.59
CA GLY A 385 3.37 -24.50 -19.26
C GLY A 385 2.67 -23.17 -19.00
N THR A 386 2.58 -22.79 -17.74
CA THR A 386 2.00 -21.51 -17.34
C THR A 386 2.88 -20.34 -17.78
N VAL A 387 2.28 -19.15 -17.93
CA VAL A 387 3.01 -17.93 -18.23
C VAL A 387 4.08 -17.64 -17.16
N ARG A 388 3.75 -17.90 -15.88
CA ARG A 388 4.68 -17.75 -14.75
C ARG A 388 5.90 -18.66 -14.90
N GLU A 389 5.70 -19.94 -15.21
CA GLU A 389 6.80 -20.89 -15.41
C GLU A 389 7.66 -20.52 -16.63
N ALA A 390 7.03 -20.13 -17.73
CA ALA A 390 7.72 -19.78 -18.95
C ALA A 390 8.54 -18.48 -18.85
N LEU A 391 8.05 -17.47 -18.15
CA LEU A 391 8.68 -16.15 -18.03
C LEU A 391 9.54 -15.97 -16.77
N GLY A 392 9.48 -16.89 -15.80
CA GLY A 392 10.33 -16.86 -14.61
C GLY A 392 10.33 -15.51 -13.90
N ASN A 393 11.50 -14.92 -13.67
CA ASN A 393 11.66 -13.65 -12.96
C ASN A 393 11.17 -12.41 -13.74
N GLN A 394 10.79 -12.52 -15.02
CA GLN A 394 10.14 -11.45 -15.77
C GLN A 394 8.62 -11.39 -15.50
N TYR A 395 8.05 -12.49 -15.00
CA TYR A 395 6.60 -12.64 -14.87
C TYR A 395 5.98 -11.54 -13.99
N ASN A 396 6.48 -11.32 -12.78
CA ASN A 396 5.81 -10.43 -11.84
C ASN A 396 5.67 -9.01 -12.38
N ALA A 397 6.73 -8.43 -12.93
CA ALA A 397 6.68 -7.07 -13.48
C ALA A 397 5.79 -6.98 -14.73
N LEU A 398 5.77 -8.03 -15.57
CA LEU A 398 4.90 -8.06 -16.75
C LEU A 398 3.43 -8.28 -16.36
N GLU A 399 3.15 -9.02 -15.30
CA GLU A 399 1.82 -9.23 -14.76
C GLU A 399 1.23 -7.93 -14.19
N GLU A 400 2.04 -7.16 -13.46
CA GLU A 400 1.64 -5.83 -12.98
C GLU A 400 1.38 -4.86 -14.14
N ALA A 401 2.24 -4.89 -15.17
CA ALA A 401 2.01 -4.08 -16.38
C ALA A 401 0.73 -4.50 -17.11
N LYS A 402 0.45 -5.81 -17.18
CA LYS A 402 -0.83 -6.32 -17.73
C LYS A 402 -2.02 -5.78 -16.93
N ALA A 403 -1.97 -5.86 -15.62
CA ALA A 403 -3.05 -5.42 -14.75
C ALA A 403 -3.32 -3.92 -14.90
N ASP A 404 -2.28 -3.09 -14.88
CA ASP A 404 -2.38 -1.64 -15.09
C ASP A 404 -3.01 -1.29 -16.45
N VAL A 405 -2.45 -1.86 -17.53
CA VAL A 405 -2.84 -1.51 -18.90
C VAL A 405 -4.19 -2.10 -19.28
N LEU A 406 -4.46 -3.36 -18.90
CA LEU A 406 -5.79 -3.95 -19.11
C LEU A 406 -6.85 -3.28 -18.24
N GLY A 407 -6.53 -2.86 -17.01
CA GLY A 407 -7.43 -2.06 -16.19
C GLY A 407 -7.87 -0.78 -16.90
N LEU A 408 -6.91 -0.05 -17.47
CA LEU A 408 -7.20 1.16 -18.26
C LEU A 408 -7.96 0.84 -19.55
N TYR A 409 -7.66 -0.27 -20.22
CA TYR A 409 -8.41 -0.76 -21.37
C TYR A 409 -9.85 -1.12 -21.01
N LEU A 410 -10.08 -1.80 -19.88
CA LEU A 410 -11.41 -2.21 -19.41
C LEU A 410 -12.31 -1.00 -19.13
N VAL A 411 -11.80 -0.02 -18.37
CA VAL A 411 -12.58 1.19 -18.09
C VAL A 411 -12.92 1.95 -19.38
N THR A 412 -12.00 1.95 -20.37
CA THR A 412 -12.24 2.51 -21.71
C THR A 412 -13.41 1.80 -22.40
N LYS A 413 -13.39 0.46 -22.46
CA LYS A 413 -14.45 -0.31 -23.13
C LYS A 413 -15.79 -0.19 -22.40
N LEU A 414 -15.81 -0.22 -21.07
CA LEU A 414 -17.04 -0.02 -20.29
C LEU A 414 -17.63 1.39 -20.49
N SER A 415 -16.78 2.41 -20.64
CA SER A 415 -17.21 3.77 -20.97
C SER A 415 -17.79 3.86 -22.38
N GLU A 416 -17.16 3.25 -23.38
CA GLU A 416 -17.66 3.15 -24.75
C GLU A 416 -19.03 2.44 -24.82
N MET A 417 -19.24 1.44 -23.96
CA MET A 417 -20.51 0.72 -23.83
C MET A 417 -21.58 1.50 -23.04
N GLY A 418 -21.25 2.63 -22.45
CA GLY A 418 -22.15 3.42 -21.58
C GLY A 418 -22.44 2.73 -20.24
N VAL A 419 -21.63 1.76 -19.83
CA VAL A 419 -21.77 1.01 -18.57
C VAL A 419 -21.08 1.72 -17.42
N TYR A 420 -19.89 2.26 -17.67
CA TYR A 420 -19.14 3.09 -16.73
C TYR A 420 -19.28 4.56 -17.11
N THR A 421 -19.78 5.37 -16.19
CA THR A 421 -20.14 6.78 -16.43
C THR A 421 -19.68 7.73 -15.33
N ASN A 422 -18.87 7.22 -14.37
CA ASN A 422 -18.45 8.03 -13.22
C ASN A 422 -17.39 9.07 -13.58
N THR A 423 -16.58 8.79 -14.60
CA THR A 423 -15.52 9.67 -15.10
C THR A 423 -15.47 9.64 -16.63
N THR A 424 -14.80 10.62 -17.22
CA THR A 424 -14.50 10.62 -18.65
C THR A 424 -13.23 9.81 -18.94
N MET A 425 -12.96 9.54 -20.22
CA MET A 425 -11.72 8.86 -20.61
C MET A 425 -10.49 9.75 -20.38
N GLU A 426 -10.66 11.04 -20.60
CA GLU A 426 -9.64 12.06 -20.33
C GLU A 426 -9.26 12.05 -18.83
N ASP A 427 -10.25 11.95 -17.95
CA ASP A 427 -10.01 11.84 -16.50
C ASP A 427 -9.21 10.57 -16.16
N ASN A 428 -9.59 9.42 -16.74
CA ASN A 428 -8.92 8.14 -16.48
C ASN A 428 -7.47 8.14 -16.98
N TYR A 429 -7.22 8.60 -18.21
CA TYR A 429 -5.88 8.63 -18.78
C TYR A 429 -4.96 9.61 -18.04
N THR A 430 -5.45 10.80 -17.72
CA THR A 430 -4.65 11.83 -17.05
C THR A 430 -4.31 11.44 -15.63
N THR A 431 -5.30 10.94 -14.90
CA THR A 431 -5.08 10.47 -13.50
C THR A 431 -4.16 9.25 -13.46
N PHE A 432 -4.29 8.32 -14.42
CA PHE A 432 -3.38 7.18 -14.55
C PHE A 432 -1.92 7.62 -14.73
N MET A 433 -1.67 8.57 -15.64
CA MET A 433 -0.32 9.12 -15.86
C MET A 433 0.25 9.78 -14.60
N ALA A 434 -0.56 10.55 -13.86
CA ALA A 434 -0.15 11.12 -12.58
C ALA A 434 0.17 10.03 -11.54
N GLY A 435 -0.55 8.91 -11.58
CA GLY A 435 -0.32 7.72 -10.77
C GLY A 435 1.04 7.09 -11.02
N ILE A 436 1.52 7.06 -12.27
CA ILE A 436 2.85 6.57 -12.62
C ILE A 436 3.94 7.40 -11.91
N PHE A 437 3.87 8.73 -11.96
CA PHE A 437 4.86 9.59 -11.29
C PHE A 437 4.92 9.33 -9.78
N ARG A 438 3.76 9.15 -9.14
CA ARG A 438 3.68 8.78 -7.72
C ARG A 438 4.37 7.44 -7.45
N SER A 439 4.12 6.44 -8.29
CA SER A 439 4.63 5.08 -8.11
C SER A 439 6.15 5.01 -8.22
N VAL A 440 6.74 5.73 -9.18
CA VAL A 440 8.19 5.67 -9.44
C VAL A 440 8.99 6.80 -8.79
N ARG A 441 8.35 7.63 -7.96
CA ARG A 441 8.97 8.79 -7.30
C ARG A 441 10.30 8.47 -6.63
N PHE A 442 10.40 7.29 -6.00
CA PHE A 442 11.57 6.85 -5.25
C PHE A 442 12.34 5.70 -5.94
N GLY A 443 12.11 5.51 -7.23
CA GLY A 443 12.76 4.49 -8.05
C GLY A 443 11.80 3.45 -8.61
N ALA A 444 12.31 2.61 -9.51
CA ALA A 444 11.53 1.62 -10.25
C ALA A 444 12.05 0.18 -10.10
N ALA A 445 12.63 -0.15 -8.94
CA ALA A 445 13.22 -1.49 -8.72
C ALA A 445 12.17 -2.59 -8.49
N SER A 446 11.00 -2.24 -7.91
CA SER A 446 9.89 -3.16 -7.64
C SER A 446 9.20 -3.64 -8.92
N ALA A 447 8.36 -4.69 -8.82
CA ALA A 447 7.54 -5.18 -9.93
C ALA A 447 6.62 -4.06 -10.48
N HIS A 448 5.89 -3.36 -9.62
CA HIS A 448 5.06 -2.20 -10.00
C HIS A 448 5.90 -1.06 -10.60
N GLY A 449 7.07 -0.74 -10.05
CA GLY A 449 7.94 0.29 -10.60
C GLY A 449 8.41 -0.03 -12.01
N LYS A 450 8.79 -1.28 -12.29
CA LYS A 450 9.16 -1.76 -13.62
C LYS A 450 7.97 -1.73 -14.58
N ALA A 451 6.79 -2.15 -14.13
CA ALA A 451 5.54 -2.10 -14.90
C ALA A 451 5.19 -0.67 -15.31
N ASN A 452 5.26 0.26 -14.36
CA ASN A 452 5.00 1.69 -14.61
C ASN A 452 6.00 2.31 -15.59
N MET A 453 7.29 1.92 -15.51
CA MET A 453 8.28 2.39 -16.47
C MET A 453 8.08 1.82 -17.87
N LEU A 454 7.72 0.53 -17.98
CA LEU A 454 7.35 -0.08 -19.26
C LEU A 454 6.20 0.70 -19.90
N THR A 455 5.13 0.95 -19.14
CA THR A 455 3.95 1.68 -19.61
C THR A 455 4.28 3.11 -19.99
N PHE A 456 5.00 3.85 -19.15
CA PHE A 456 5.40 5.24 -19.40
C PHE A 456 6.25 5.37 -20.67
N ASN A 457 7.30 4.57 -20.78
CA ASN A 457 8.22 4.64 -21.91
C ASN A 457 7.56 4.19 -23.23
N TYR A 458 6.66 3.20 -23.16
CA TYR A 458 5.88 2.78 -24.32
C TYR A 458 4.96 3.91 -24.79
N PHE A 459 4.19 4.52 -23.89
CA PHE A 459 3.30 5.64 -24.21
C PHE A 459 4.08 6.84 -24.75
N GLN A 460 5.25 7.14 -24.21
CA GLN A 460 6.12 8.18 -24.73
C GLN A 460 6.58 7.89 -26.17
N ASN A 461 6.98 6.66 -26.44
CA ASN A 461 7.44 6.24 -27.77
C ASN A 461 6.29 6.29 -28.82
N GLU A 462 5.05 5.99 -28.42
CA GLU A 462 3.85 6.10 -29.28
C GLU A 462 3.34 7.55 -29.39
N GLY A 463 3.94 8.51 -28.66
CA GLY A 463 3.52 9.91 -28.65
C GLY A 463 2.16 10.15 -27.98
N ALA A 464 1.77 9.25 -27.05
CA ALA A 464 0.51 9.34 -26.31
C ALA A 464 0.47 10.51 -25.34
N PHE A 465 1.62 11.07 -25.01
CA PHE A 465 1.79 12.31 -24.27
C PHE A 465 3.01 13.08 -24.76
N VAL A 466 3.05 14.35 -24.45
CA VAL A 466 4.21 15.23 -24.72
C VAL A 466 4.70 15.83 -23.41
N ARG A 467 6.01 16.01 -23.30
CA ARG A 467 6.64 16.82 -22.29
C ARG A 467 7.00 18.17 -22.89
N ASN A 468 6.45 19.25 -22.34
CA ASN A 468 6.67 20.61 -22.78
C ASN A 468 8.05 21.12 -22.34
N ASP A 469 8.48 22.27 -22.88
CA ASP A 469 9.77 22.90 -22.54
C ASP A 469 9.90 23.29 -21.06
N ASP A 470 8.76 23.54 -20.38
CA ASP A 470 8.69 23.82 -18.94
C ASP A 470 8.76 22.58 -18.07
N GLY A 471 8.88 21.39 -18.66
CA GLY A 471 8.96 20.11 -17.96
C GLY A 471 7.61 19.57 -17.49
N ARG A 472 6.50 20.02 -18.05
CA ARG A 472 5.14 19.54 -17.76
C ARG A 472 4.64 18.63 -18.86
N TYR A 473 3.77 17.70 -18.48
CA TYR A 473 3.21 16.67 -19.36
C TYR A 473 1.78 16.98 -19.75
N ALA A 474 1.46 16.76 -21.02
CA ALA A 474 0.11 16.85 -21.59
C ALA A 474 -0.22 15.58 -22.37
N ILE A 475 -1.46 15.08 -22.23
CA ILE A 475 -1.92 13.84 -22.86
C ILE A 475 -2.50 14.16 -24.24
N ASP A 476 -2.12 13.35 -25.25
CA ASP A 476 -2.83 13.25 -26.51
C ASP A 476 -3.83 12.10 -26.39
N PHE A 477 -5.08 12.40 -26.10
CA PHE A 477 -6.10 11.41 -25.75
C PHE A 477 -6.37 10.39 -26.85
N GLU A 478 -6.37 10.82 -28.13
CA GLU A 478 -6.58 9.92 -29.25
C GLU A 478 -5.42 8.93 -29.40
N LYS A 479 -4.18 9.42 -29.29
CA LYS A 479 -3.01 8.55 -29.34
C LYS A 479 -2.90 7.69 -28.08
N MET A 480 -3.28 8.20 -26.90
CA MET A 480 -3.30 7.43 -25.68
C MET A 480 -4.21 6.21 -25.79
N LYS A 481 -5.42 6.38 -26.32
CA LYS A 481 -6.35 5.27 -26.56
C LYS A 481 -5.72 4.18 -27.45
N VAL A 482 -5.06 4.58 -28.54
CA VAL A 482 -4.39 3.65 -29.45
C VAL A 482 -3.20 2.97 -28.76
N ALA A 483 -2.42 3.71 -27.97
CA ALA A 483 -1.26 3.19 -27.26
C ALA A 483 -1.65 2.18 -26.18
N VAL A 484 -2.74 2.41 -25.45
CA VAL A 484 -3.30 1.46 -24.48
C VAL A 484 -3.68 0.15 -25.15
N GLU A 485 -4.41 0.18 -26.29
CA GLU A 485 -4.79 -1.02 -27.03
C GLU A 485 -3.56 -1.79 -27.55
N LYS A 486 -2.58 -1.09 -28.12
CA LYS A 486 -1.35 -1.72 -28.60
C LYS A 486 -0.55 -2.37 -27.50
N LEU A 487 -0.30 -1.63 -26.39
CA LEU A 487 0.47 -2.14 -25.27
C LEU A 487 -0.20 -3.34 -24.61
N ALA A 488 -1.54 -3.30 -24.46
CA ALA A 488 -2.31 -4.44 -24.00
C ALA A 488 -2.09 -5.69 -24.87
N GLY A 489 -2.12 -5.50 -26.21
CA GLY A 489 -1.87 -6.57 -27.17
C GLY A 489 -0.44 -7.12 -27.07
N ASP A 490 0.56 -6.25 -27.00
CA ASP A 490 1.97 -6.64 -26.92
C ASP A 490 2.27 -7.42 -25.62
N ILE A 491 1.78 -6.94 -24.48
CA ILE A 491 1.92 -7.63 -23.20
C ILE A 491 1.33 -9.04 -23.26
N LEU A 492 0.09 -9.16 -23.72
CA LEU A 492 -0.60 -10.46 -23.84
C LEU A 492 0.11 -11.41 -24.79
N GLN A 493 0.70 -10.91 -25.88
CA GLN A 493 1.48 -11.73 -26.81
C GLN A 493 2.80 -12.20 -26.16
N HIS A 494 3.51 -11.36 -25.42
CA HIS A 494 4.68 -11.77 -24.67
C HIS A 494 4.35 -12.85 -23.64
N GLN A 495 3.24 -12.69 -22.91
CA GLN A 495 2.76 -13.69 -21.97
C GLN A 495 2.37 -15.01 -22.68
N GLY A 496 1.57 -14.94 -23.74
CA GLY A 496 1.09 -16.12 -24.45
C GLY A 496 2.17 -16.89 -25.19
N ASN A 497 3.15 -16.21 -25.77
CA ASN A 497 4.31 -16.84 -26.43
C ASN A 497 5.26 -17.52 -25.44
N GLY A 498 5.35 -17.00 -24.20
CA GLY A 498 6.24 -17.54 -23.17
C GLY A 498 7.70 -17.57 -23.62
N ASP A 499 8.13 -16.55 -24.39
CA ASP A 499 9.52 -16.40 -24.83
C ASP A 499 10.28 -15.51 -23.82
N TYR A 500 11.01 -16.18 -22.93
CA TYR A 500 11.74 -15.52 -21.85
C TYR A 500 12.75 -14.50 -22.38
N GLU A 501 13.57 -14.86 -23.37
CA GLU A 501 14.65 -13.98 -23.86
C GLU A 501 14.09 -12.78 -24.63
N ALA A 502 13.08 -12.98 -25.47
CA ALA A 502 12.42 -11.88 -26.16
C ALA A 502 11.72 -10.93 -25.17
N THR A 503 11.03 -11.47 -24.17
CA THR A 503 10.36 -10.67 -23.12
C THR A 503 11.37 -9.90 -22.29
N LYS A 504 12.45 -10.54 -21.86
CA LYS A 504 13.53 -9.92 -21.09
C LYS A 504 14.20 -8.77 -21.86
N ALA A 505 14.47 -8.96 -23.15
CA ALA A 505 15.05 -7.92 -24.00
C ALA A 505 14.09 -6.73 -24.15
N TRP A 506 12.81 -6.99 -24.47
CA TRP A 506 11.80 -5.96 -24.62
C TRP A 506 11.56 -5.16 -23.33
N MET A 507 11.43 -5.83 -22.18
CA MET A 507 11.30 -5.17 -20.88
C MET A 507 12.56 -4.40 -20.49
N GLY A 508 13.75 -4.93 -20.78
CA GLY A 508 15.04 -4.30 -20.46
C GLY A 508 15.21 -2.91 -21.09
N GLU A 509 14.64 -2.69 -22.26
CA GLU A 509 14.65 -1.39 -22.95
C GLU A 509 13.64 -0.40 -22.38
N GLN A 510 12.55 -0.90 -21.81
CA GLN A 510 11.40 -0.09 -21.36
C GLN A 510 11.37 0.14 -19.85
N CYS A 511 11.80 -0.82 -19.03
CA CYS A 511 11.66 -0.76 -17.57
C CYS A 511 12.75 0.10 -16.87
N VAL A 512 13.08 1.26 -17.44
CA VAL A 512 14.13 2.16 -16.94
C VAL A 512 13.62 3.58 -16.79
N ILE A 513 14.05 4.26 -15.72
CA ILE A 513 13.83 5.70 -15.58
C ILE A 513 14.85 6.41 -16.48
N ARG A 514 14.36 7.11 -17.50
CA ARG A 514 15.21 7.90 -18.40
C ARG A 514 15.68 9.18 -17.69
N PRO A 515 16.84 9.77 -18.07
CA PRO A 515 17.41 10.93 -17.39
C PRO A 515 16.47 12.13 -17.31
N GLU A 516 15.63 12.36 -18.32
CA GLU A 516 14.66 13.45 -18.35
C GLU A 516 13.57 13.26 -17.27
N LEU A 517 12.98 12.06 -17.19
CA LEU A 517 12.03 11.73 -16.12
C LEU A 517 12.68 11.78 -14.74
N GLN A 518 13.94 11.31 -14.60
CA GLN A 518 14.66 11.39 -13.33
C GLN A 518 14.76 12.85 -12.84
N ALA A 519 15.11 13.79 -13.73
CA ALA A 519 15.19 15.21 -13.38
C ALA A 519 13.81 15.78 -12.92
N ASP A 520 12.72 15.32 -13.53
CA ASP A 520 11.37 15.71 -13.13
C ASP A 520 10.97 15.13 -11.76
N LEU A 521 11.33 13.86 -11.49
CA LEU A 521 11.14 13.23 -10.18
C LEU A 521 11.99 13.91 -9.09
N ASP A 522 13.21 14.32 -9.41
CA ASP A 522 14.07 15.09 -8.49
C ASP A 522 13.43 16.44 -8.14
N ARG A 523 12.77 17.10 -9.10
CA ARG A 523 11.99 18.34 -8.86
C ARG A 523 10.81 18.09 -7.93
N VAL A 524 10.05 17.01 -8.14
CA VAL A 524 8.96 16.58 -7.24
C VAL A 524 9.47 16.33 -5.82
N ASN A 525 10.63 15.65 -5.69
CA ASN A 525 11.23 15.38 -4.38
C ASN A 525 11.68 16.66 -3.67
N ALA A 526 12.14 17.65 -4.42
CA ALA A 526 12.54 18.96 -3.88
C ALA A 526 11.35 19.86 -3.52
N ALA A 527 10.14 19.58 -4.02
CA ALA A 527 8.94 20.38 -3.77
C ALA A 527 8.32 20.20 -2.39
N GLY A 528 8.90 19.36 -1.52
CA GLY A 528 8.40 19.14 -0.15
C GLY A 528 7.06 18.37 -0.09
N ILE A 529 6.70 17.66 -1.16
CA ILE A 529 5.49 16.85 -1.19
C ILE A 529 5.64 15.68 -0.21
N PRO A 530 4.62 15.40 0.63
CA PRO A 530 4.69 14.30 1.59
C PRO A 530 5.03 12.95 0.96
N THR A 531 5.73 12.12 1.71
CA THR A 531 6.08 10.75 1.29
C THR A 531 4.93 9.79 1.57
N ASP A 532 4.29 9.93 2.74
CA ASP A 532 3.12 9.13 3.12
C ASP A 532 2.21 9.89 4.10
N ILE A 533 1.23 9.20 4.67
CA ILE A 533 0.15 9.76 5.48
C ILE A 533 0.27 9.31 6.94
N VAL A 534 -0.12 10.18 7.86
CA VAL A 534 -0.45 9.82 9.26
C VAL A 534 -1.92 10.08 9.48
N TYR A 535 -2.63 9.08 9.99
CA TYR A 535 -4.06 9.19 10.21
C TYR A 535 -4.40 9.70 11.63
N ASN A 536 -5.28 10.72 11.67
CA ASN A 536 -6.08 11.02 12.83
C ASN A 536 -7.38 10.20 12.73
N MET A 537 -7.53 9.18 13.56
CA MET A 537 -8.55 8.13 13.43
C MET A 537 -8.99 7.60 14.79
N GLY A 538 -9.94 6.66 14.78
CA GLY A 538 -10.41 5.95 15.97
C GLY A 538 -11.68 6.53 16.57
N PRO A 539 -12.09 6.05 17.77
CA PRO A 539 -13.40 6.35 18.36
C PRO A 539 -13.61 7.84 18.59
N GLN A 540 -12.56 8.59 18.95
CA GLN A 540 -12.61 10.05 19.17
C GLN A 540 -12.89 10.85 17.88
N VAL A 541 -12.74 10.24 16.71
CA VAL A 541 -13.04 10.83 15.40
C VAL A 541 -14.38 10.35 14.87
N LEU A 542 -14.60 9.03 14.93
CA LEU A 542 -15.74 8.37 14.29
C LEU A 542 -17.04 8.46 15.10
N LEU A 543 -16.97 8.34 16.43
CA LEU A 543 -18.14 8.19 17.34
C LEU A 543 -18.55 9.51 18.00
N LYS A 544 -18.21 10.66 17.41
CA LYS A 544 -18.58 11.99 17.94
C LYS A 544 -20.02 12.36 17.68
#